data_899b3689bf097177e929663f3d553b20
#
_entry.id   899b3689bf097177e929663f3d553b20
#
_cell.length_a   1.000
_cell.length_b   1.000
_cell.length_c   1.000
_cell.angle_alpha   90.00
_cell.angle_beta   90.00
_cell.angle_gamma   90.00
#
_symmetry.space_group_name_H-M   'P 1'
#
loop_
_entity.id
_entity.type
_entity.pdbx_description
1 polymer ?
#
loop_
_entity_poly.entity_id
_entity_poly.type
_entity_poly.pdbx_seq_one_letter_code
_entity_poly.pdbx_strand_id
1 'polypeptide(L)'
;MKTLSLRLSFLVTALLLAGGCTPATPTGPPPQSFGTSVFAAVVTRNPNEAIDVVLVPDDDYGDMNDVTARQTFVDQVQLLIQSGFEMNQAWSLNTDEVNYWYMTHSGDVQPGSGICPSVSWPNLSDAGFAEVVVLLHPNQLRDCAVGNRVTSEPTSFNTIVHEASHAVFGLPDEYCCDGGYWTAPPVLYSTQAACLTDAANTSWRQCQSIVSVSGPTWWRSEDALCDIMGCVSGAVQEYGTADWVIVERVLSGLPNASITAPSVYAPDAWP
;
A
#
# COMPACT_ATOMS: atom_id res chain seq x y z
N MET A 1 -51.75 50.95 30.67
CA MET A 1 -50.38 51.06 30.20
C MET A 1 -50.13 49.94 29.26
N LYS A 2 -50.06 50.20 27.94
CA LYS A 2 -49.81 49.21 26.90
C LYS A 2 -48.37 49.38 26.43
N THR A 3 -47.50 48.43 26.69
CA THR A 3 -46.12 48.40 26.26
C THR A 3 -46.05 47.87 24.80
N LEU A 4 -45.57 48.73 23.92
CA LEU A 4 -45.36 48.43 22.49
C LEU A 4 -43.98 47.77 22.35
N SER A 5 -43.93 46.50 21.93
CA SER A 5 -42.70 45.77 21.64
C SER A 5 -42.32 45.98 20.17
N LEU A 6 -41.23 46.69 19.94
CA LEU A 6 -40.66 46.92 18.62
C LEU A 6 -39.74 45.75 18.25
N ARG A 7 -40.15 44.93 17.28
CA ARG A 7 -39.30 43.88 16.72
C ARG A 7 -38.45 44.45 15.58
N LEU A 8 -37.14 44.54 15.82
CA LEU A 8 -36.19 44.94 14.81
C LEU A 8 -35.77 43.69 14.01
N SER A 9 -36.23 43.56 12.79
CA SER A 9 -35.81 42.52 11.85
C SER A 9 -34.52 42.94 11.17
N PHE A 10 -33.39 42.25 11.52
CA PHE A 10 -32.17 42.39 10.77
C PHE A 10 -32.24 41.47 9.53
N LEU A 11 -32.28 42.08 8.36
CA LEU A 11 -32.13 41.42 7.07
C LEU A 11 -30.61 41.25 6.83
N VAL A 12 -30.09 40.05 7.04
CA VAL A 12 -28.71 39.69 6.67
C VAL A 12 -28.72 39.27 5.21
N THR A 13 -28.29 40.17 4.35
CA THR A 13 -28.06 39.85 2.92
C THR A 13 -26.72 39.13 2.82
N ALA A 14 -26.74 37.79 2.74
CA ALA A 14 -25.57 37.01 2.44
C ALA A 14 -25.19 37.17 0.97
N LEU A 15 -24.13 37.93 0.70
CA LEU A 15 -23.51 38.03 -0.62
C LEU A 15 -22.70 36.76 -0.88
N LEU A 16 -23.29 35.81 -1.60
CA LEU A 16 -22.58 34.61 -2.11
C LEU A 16 -21.64 35.07 -3.22
N LEU A 17 -20.39 35.33 -2.86
CA LEU A 17 -19.29 35.37 -3.81
C LEU A 17 -19.01 33.92 -4.25
N ALA A 18 -19.65 33.51 -5.34
CA ALA A 18 -19.27 32.32 -6.08
C ALA A 18 -17.92 32.58 -6.77
N GLY A 19 -16.84 32.51 -5.99
CA GLY A 19 -15.49 32.34 -6.52
C GLY A 19 -15.40 30.95 -7.12
N GLY A 20 -15.60 30.85 -8.44
CA GLY A 20 -15.34 29.61 -9.17
C GLY A 20 -13.86 29.28 -9.03
N CYS A 21 -13.52 28.31 -8.15
CA CYS A 21 -12.28 27.61 -8.24
C CYS A 21 -12.34 26.79 -9.54
N THR A 22 -11.82 27.34 -10.64
CA THR A 22 -11.43 26.52 -11.76
C THR A 22 -10.34 25.59 -11.23
N PRO A 23 -10.51 24.26 -11.32
CA PRO A 23 -9.42 23.35 -10.94
C PRO A 23 -8.20 23.76 -11.76
N ALA A 24 -7.08 24.01 -11.07
CA ALA A 24 -5.81 24.30 -11.72
C ALA A 24 -5.52 23.12 -12.62
N THR A 25 -5.40 23.37 -13.92
CA THR A 25 -4.93 22.36 -14.87
C THR A 25 -3.54 21.95 -14.40
N PRO A 26 -3.27 20.64 -14.15
CA PRO A 26 -1.95 20.21 -13.73
C PRO A 26 -0.93 20.66 -14.77
N THR A 27 -0.02 21.54 -14.39
CA THR A 27 1.11 21.95 -15.22
C THR A 27 2.28 20.98 -15.06
N GLY A 28 1.98 19.70 -14.94
CA GLY A 28 2.97 18.63 -14.95
C GLY A 28 3.42 18.30 -16.39
N PRO A 29 4.57 17.66 -16.57
CA PRO A 29 4.92 17.06 -17.85
C PRO A 29 3.80 16.12 -18.31
N PRO A 30 3.63 15.93 -19.64
CA PRO A 30 2.58 15.03 -20.15
C PRO A 30 2.74 13.66 -19.51
N PRO A 31 1.63 12.94 -19.24
CA PRO A 31 1.68 11.64 -18.59
C PRO A 31 2.64 10.74 -19.37
N GLN A 32 3.66 10.25 -18.67
CA GLN A 32 4.55 9.26 -19.26
C GLN A 32 3.76 7.97 -19.46
N SER A 33 3.99 7.30 -20.56
CA SER A 33 3.40 6.00 -20.85
C SER A 33 4.50 4.99 -21.17
N PHE A 34 4.31 3.74 -20.73
CA PHE A 34 5.12 2.61 -21.14
C PHE A 34 4.35 1.73 -22.11
N GLY A 35 4.96 1.48 -23.27
CA GLY A 35 4.27 0.79 -24.34
C GLY A 35 2.97 1.51 -24.72
N THR A 36 1.91 0.74 -24.90
CA THR A 36 0.57 1.25 -25.30
C THR A 36 -0.48 1.10 -24.19
N SER A 37 -0.14 0.46 -23.08
CA SER A 37 -1.12 0.04 -22.07
C SER A 37 -0.85 0.51 -20.65
N VAL A 38 0.34 1.06 -20.35
CA VAL A 38 0.69 1.54 -19.02
C VAL A 38 0.83 3.06 -19.01
N PHE A 39 0.15 3.72 -18.08
CA PHE A 39 0.06 5.17 -17.95
C PHE A 39 0.41 5.62 -16.54
N ALA A 40 1.04 6.79 -16.43
CA ALA A 40 1.36 7.41 -15.15
C ALA A 40 0.09 7.79 -14.37
N ALA A 41 -0.01 7.36 -13.12
CA ALA A 41 -0.94 7.88 -12.12
C ALA A 41 -0.25 8.96 -11.27
N VAL A 42 0.87 8.61 -10.61
CA VAL A 42 1.77 9.53 -9.91
C VAL A 42 3.19 9.07 -10.21
N VAL A 43 3.99 9.86 -10.91
CA VAL A 43 5.36 9.51 -11.30
C VAL A 43 6.28 10.67 -10.98
N THR A 44 7.26 10.42 -10.13
CA THR A 44 8.22 11.40 -9.63
C THR A 44 9.63 11.16 -10.16
N ARG A 45 9.97 9.92 -10.49
CA ARG A 45 11.29 9.48 -10.96
C ARG A 45 11.20 8.61 -12.21
N ASN A 46 12.35 8.38 -12.84
CA ASN A 46 12.42 7.38 -13.90
C ASN A 46 12.17 5.99 -13.30
N PRO A 47 11.51 5.09 -14.03
CA PRO A 47 11.47 3.68 -13.69
C PRO A 47 12.88 3.12 -13.49
N ASN A 48 13.05 2.17 -12.59
CA ASN A 48 14.31 1.63 -12.07
C ASN A 48 15.12 2.60 -11.16
N GLU A 49 14.61 3.80 -10.89
CA GLU A 49 15.16 4.73 -9.89
C GLU A 49 14.22 4.89 -8.69
N ALA A 50 13.06 4.30 -8.75
CA ALA A 50 12.02 4.27 -7.72
C ALA A 50 11.40 2.88 -7.65
N ILE A 51 10.57 2.63 -6.64
CA ILE A 51 9.67 1.49 -6.60
C ILE A 51 8.52 1.77 -7.56
N ASP A 52 8.34 0.92 -8.55
CA ASP A 52 7.28 1.05 -9.52
C ASP A 52 6.11 0.11 -9.20
N VAL A 53 4.95 0.69 -8.86
CA VAL A 53 3.70 -0.01 -8.57
C VAL A 53 2.76 0.14 -9.77
N VAL A 54 2.41 -0.96 -10.43
CA VAL A 54 1.47 -0.96 -11.55
C VAL A 54 0.13 -1.55 -11.13
N LEU A 55 -0.94 -0.75 -11.26
CA LEU A 55 -2.31 -1.15 -10.93
C LEU A 55 -3.05 -1.59 -12.20
N VAL A 56 -3.62 -2.77 -12.15
CA VAL A 56 -4.29 -3.44 -13.28
C VAL A 56 -5.78 -3.54 -12.96
N PRO A 57 -6.69 -3.14 -13.86
CA PRO A 57 -8.12 -3.33 -13.65
C PRO A 57 -8.50 -4.81 -13.80
N ASP A 58 -9.44 -5.28 -12.98
CA ASP A 58 -10.25 -6.46 -13.26
C ASP A 58 -11.23 -6.19 -14.39
N ASP A 59 -11.69 -7.21 -15.12
CA ASP A 59 -12.66 -7.03 -16.20
C ASP A 59 -14.04 -6.58 -15.72
N ASP A 60 -14.34 -6.74 -14.41
CA ASP A 60 -15.52 -6.21 -13.75
C ASP A 60 -15.60 -4.67 -13.79
N TYR A 61 -14.50 -3.95 -14.02
CA TYR A 61 -14.53 -2.50 -14.28
C TYR A 61 -15.09 -2.16 -15.66
N GLY A 62 -15.24 -3.16 -16.56
CA GLY A 62 -15.74 -2.99 -17.92
C GLY A 62 -14.64 -2.70 -18.94
N ASP A 63 -15.04 -2.27 -20.15
CA ASP A 63 -14.09 -2.00 -21.24
C ASP A 63 -13.26 -0.74 -20.94
N MET A 64 -11.96 -0.90 -20.77
CA MET A 64 -11.03 0.23 -20.52
C MET A 64 -10.87 1.18 -21.73
N ASN A 65 -11.40 0.83 -22.89
CA ASN A 65 -11.54 1.76 -24.01
C ASN A 65 -12.72 2.71 -23.82
N ASP A 66 -13.71 2.35 -23.00
CA ASP A 66 -14.76 3.26 -22.55
C ASP A 66 -14.18 4.29 -21.58
N VAL A 67 -14.43 5.58 -21.85
CA VAL A 67 -13.88 6.67 -21.05
C VAL A 67 -14.42 6.66 -19.61
N THR A 68 -15.69 6.26 -19.43
CA THR A 68 -16.33 6.24 -18.10
C THR A 68 -15.79 5.10 -17.25
N ALA A 69 -15.68 3.89 -17.82
CA ALA A 69 -15.10 2.74 -17.13
C ALA A 69 -13.65 3.01 -16.72
N ARG A 70 -12.84 3.53 -17.66
CA ARG A 70 -11.47 3.91 -17.38
C ARG A 70 -11.35 5.00 -16.31
N GLN A 71 -12.20 6.03 -16.33
CA GLN A 71 -12.18 7.09 -15.32
C GLN A 71 -12.54 6.52 -13.94
N THR A 72 -13.54 5.66 -13.86
CA THR A 72 -13.91 4.97 -12.61
C THR A 72 -12.73 4.21 -12.03
N PHE A 73 -11.99 3.48 -12.86
CA PHE A 73 -10.79 2.77 -12.41
C PHE A 73 -9.69 3.74 -11.95
N VAL A 74 -9.41 4.79 -12.72
CA VAL A 74 -8.39 5.80 -12.36
C VAL A 74 -8.74 6.49 -11.05
N ASP A 75 -10.01 6.80 -10.81
CA ASP A 75 -10.47 7.39 -9.54
C ASP A 75 -10.24 6.44 -8.36
N GLN A 76 -10.46 5.13 -8.56
CA GLN A 76 -10.15 4.11 -7.55
C GLN A 76 -8.64 3.99 -7.30
N VAL A 77 -7.83 4.04 -8.35
CA VAL A 77 -6.35 4.06 -8.23
C VAL A 77 -5.89 5.24 -7.37
N GLN A 78 -6.41 6.45 -7.63
CA GLN A 78 -6.05 7.64 -6.87
C GLN A 78 -6.51 7.54 -5.41
N LEU A 79 -7.73 7.05 -5.17
CA LEU A 79 -8.24 6.83 -3.82
C LEU A 79 -7.37 5.83 -3.06
N LEU A 80 -6.95 4.75 -3.72
CA LEU A 80 -6.09 3.73 -3.13
C LEU A 80 -4.70 4.25 -2.77
N ILE A 81 -4.10 5.08 -3.63
CA ILE A 81 -2.82 5.74 -3.32
C ILE A 81 -2.97 6.60 -2.07
N GLN A 82 -3.98 7.47 -2.02
CA GLN A 82 -4.18 8.42 -0.92
C GLN A 82 -4.61 7.77 0.39
N SER A 83 -5.48 6.76 0.34
CA SER A 83 -6.08 6.14 1.52
C SER A 83 -5.41 4.83 1.94
N GLY A 84 -4.58 4.26 1.09
CA GLY A 84 -3.76 3.08 1.36
C GLY A 84 -2.29 3.47 1.55
N PHE A 85 -1.55 3.60 0.47
CA PHE A 85 -0.11 3.81 0.52
C PHE A 85 0.31 5.08 1.29
N GLU A 86 -0.31 6.23 1.01
CA GLU A 86 0.04 7.49 1.66
C GLU A 86 -0.42 7.58 3.13
N MET A 87 -1.22 6.65 3.60
CA MET A 87 -1.57 6.56 5.02
C MET A 87 -0.51 5.81 5.84
N ASN A 88 0.38 5.05 5.21
CA ASN A 88 1.53 4.44 5.84
C ASN A 88 2.74 5.39 5.76
N GLN A 89 3.40 5.65 6.89
CA GLN A 89 4.48 6.64 6.95
C GLN A 89 5.71 6.25 6.12
N ALA A 90 6.00 4.97 5.97
CA ALA A 90 7.13 4.55 5.13
C ALA A 90 6.94 4.95 3.66
N TRP A 91 5.70 4.91 3.16
CA TRP A 91 5.36 5.31 1.81
C TRP A 91 5.17 6.83 1.69
N SER A 92 4.43 7.45 2.62
CA SER A 92 4.09 8.88 2.55
C SER A 92 5.27 9.81 2.79
N LEU A 93 6.25 9.42 3.59
CA LEU A 93 7.47 10.18 3.80
C LEU A 93 8.53 9.99 2.69
N ASN A 94 8.34 8.99 1.84
CA ASN A 94 9.25 8.61 0.77
C ASN A 94 8.55 8.60 -0.60
N THR A 95 7.61 9.51 -0.82
CA THR A 95 6.83 9.60 -2.07
C THR A 95 7.69 9.81 -3.30
N ASP A 96 8.87 10.42 -3.15
CA ASP A 96 9.82 10.60 -4.25
C ASP A 96 10.52 9.28 -4.65
N GLU A 97 10.40 8.26 -3.84
CA GLU A 97 11.00 6.94 -4.07
C GLU A 97 9.99 5.92 -4.63
N VAL A 98 8.74 6.35 -4.92
CA VAL A 98 7.67 5.47 -5.40
C VAL A 98 6.95 6.10 -6.59
N ASN A 99 6.79 5.34 -7.65
CA ASN A 99 5.93 5.66 -8.77
C ASN A 99 4.69 4.78 -8.79
N TYR A 100 3.56 5.35 -9.14
CA TYR A 100 2.30 4.64 -9.35
C TYR A 100 1.87 4.77 -10.80
N TRP A 101 1.53 3.64 -11.40
CA TRP A 101 1.09 3.49 -12.77
C TRP A 101 -0.25 2.75 -12.82
N TYR A 102 -0.99 2.88 -13.90
CA TYR A 102 -2.15 2.05 -14.16
C TYR A 102 -2.13 1.48 -15.57
N MET A 103 -2.73 0.30 -15.74
CA MET A 103 -2.91 -0.35 -17.05
C MET A 103 -4.33 -0.11 -17.59
N THR A 104 -4.43 -0.21 -18.92
CA THR A 104 -5.71 -0.21 -19.64
C THR A 104 -6.08 -1.59 -20.19
N HIS A 105 -5.26 -2.60 -19.95
CA HIS A 105 -5.58 -3.98 -20.23
C HIS A 105 -6.05 -4.66 -18.95
N SER A 106 -7.26 -5.22 -18.99
CA SER A 106 -7.87 -5.88 -17.82
C SER A 106 -7.37 -7.31 -17.64
N GLY A 107 -7.26 -7.71 -16.37
CA GLY A 107 -7.20 -9.12 -15.99
C GLY A 107 -8.56 -9.64 -15.57
N ASP A 108 -8.60 -10.84 -14.98
CA ASP A 108 -9.82 -11.45 -14.46
C ASP A 108 -9.50 -12.23 -13.19
N VAL A 109 -10.22 -11.96 -12.11
CA VAL A 109 -10.09 -12.60 -10.81
C VAL A 109 -11.33 -13.44 -10.52
N GLN A 110 -11.13 -14.73 -10.35
CA GLN A 110 -12.19 -15.71 -10.12
C GLN A 110 -11.96 -16.48 -8.81
N PRO A 111 -13.01 -17.01 -8.17
CA PRO A 111 -12.84 -17.91 -7.03
C PRO A 111 -11.85 -19.04 -7.36
N GLY A 112 -10.82 -19.20 -6.53
CA GLY A 112 -9.82 -20.25 -6.66
C GLY A 112 -10.19 -21.51 -5.87
N SER A 113 -9.51 -22.61 -6.15
CA SER A 113 -9.60 -23.85 -5.35
C SER A 113 -8.69 -23.84 -4.12
N GLY A 114 -7.82 -22.84 -3.99
CA GLY A 114 -6.85 -22.65 -2.91
C GLY A 114 -7.20 -21.50 -1.99
N ILE A 115 -6.21 -21.04 -1.24
CA ILE A 115 -6.34 -19.88 -0.35
C ILE A 115 -6.49 -18.59 -1.18
N CYS A 116 -5.70 -18.45 -2.25
CA CYS A 116 -5.75 -17.31 -3.14
C CYS A 116 -6.74 -17.52 -4.28
N PRO A 117 -7.32 -16.45 -4.84
CA PRO A 117 -8.15 -16.53 -6.03
C PRO A 117 -7.37 -17.02 -7.26
N SER A 118 -8.10 -17.49 -8.26
CA SER A 118 -7.54 -17.77 -9.58
C SER A 118 -7.44 -16.47 -10.38
N VAL A 119 -6.30 -16.20 -11.00
CA VAL A 119 -6.08 -14.94 -11.69
C VAL A 119 -5.65 -15.18 -13.14
N SER A 120 -6.37 -14.59 -14.07
CA SER A 120 -5.96 -14.44 -15.46
C SER A 120 -5.36 -13.06 -15.68
N TRP A 121 -4.04 -12.99 -15.69
CA TRP A 121 -3.31 -11.73 -15.88
C TRP A 121 -3.36 -11.29 -17.35
N PRO A 122 -3.47 -9.98 -17.65
CA PRO A 122 -3.30 -9.50 -19.02
C PRO A 122 -1.83 -9.67 -19.47
N ASN A 123 -1.55 -9.31 -20.73
CA ASN A 123 -0.16 -9.22 -21.15
C ASN A 123 0.57 -8.12 -20.36
N LEU A 124 1.52 -8.51 -19.54
CA LEU A 124 2.30 -7.63 -18.66
C LEU A 124 3.63 -7.17 -19.27
N SER A 125 3.84 -7.33 -20.59
CA SER A 125 5.11 -6.92 -21.22
C SER A 125 5.44 -5.45 -21.01
N ASP A 126 4.43 -4.59 -21.02
CA ASP A 126 4.58 -3.14 -20.81
C ASP A 126 4.82 -2.79 -19.32
N ALA A 127 4.52 -3.69 -18.39
CA ALA A 127 4.72 -3.55 -16.95
C ALA A 127 5.97 -4.29 -16.44
N GLY A 128 6.85 -4.73 -17.32
CA GLY A 128 8.02 -5.53 -16.96
C GLY A 128 9.09 -4.81 -16.14
N PHE A 129 8.93 -3.50 -15.93
CA PHE A 129 9.80 -2.67 -15.10
C PHE A 129 9.32 -2.60 -13.62
N ALA A 130 8.09 -3.02 -13.34
CA ALA A 130 7.47 -2.86 -12.03
C ALA A 130 7.99 -3.85 -10.99
N GLU A 131 8.26 -3.37 -9.79
CA GLU A 131 8.54 -4.19 -8.61
C GLU A 131 7.31 -4.97 -8.19
N VAL A 132 6.12 -4.35 -8.31
CA VAL A 132 4.86 -5.01 -7.99
C VAL A 132 3.76 -4.65 -9.01
N VAL A 133 2.99 -5.66 -9.40
CA VAL A 133 1.80 -5.52 -10.22
C VAL A 133 0.59 -5.94 -9.40
N VAL A 134 -0.36 -5.03 -9.21
CA VAL A 134 -1.56 -5.22 -8.39
C VAL A 134 -2.79 -5.25 -9.28
N LEU A 135 -3.52 -6.36 -9.30
CA LEU A 135 -4.82 -6.45 -9.94
C LEU A 135 -5.90 -6.09 -8.92
N LEU A 136 -6.63 -5.02 -9.21
CA LEU A 136 -7.73 -4.54 -8.38
C LEU A 136 -9.04 -5.17 -8.84
N HIS A 137 -9.72 -5.89 -7.93
CA HIS A 137 -10.98 -6.54 -8.19
C HIS A 137 -12.09 -6.02 -7.25
N PRO A 138 -13.25 -5.61 -7.75
CA PRO A 138 -14.34 -5.06 -6.94
C PRO A 138 -15.15 -6.14 -6.20
N ASN A 139 -14.90 -7.42 -6.48
CA ASN A 139 -15.55 -8.55 -5.83
C ASN A 139 -14.91 -8.88 -4.48
N GLN A 140 -15.68 -9.51 -3.58
CA GLN A 140 -15.23 -9.85 -2.22
C GLN A 140 -14.42 -11.18 -2.20
N LEU A 141 -13.38 -11.27 -3.03
CA LEU A 141 -12.43 -12.37 -3.00
C LEU A 141 -11.26 -12.00 -2.10
N ARG A 142 -10.56 -13.01 -1.59
CA ARG A 142 -9.41 -12.80 -0.73
C ARG A 142 -8.29 -12.07 -1.47
N ASP A 143 -7.71 -11.08 -0.82
CA ASP A 143 -6.47 -10.43 -1.26
C ASP A 143 -5.29 -11.39 -1.07
N CYS A 144 -4.35 -11.37 -1.99
CA CYS A 144 -3.22 -12.30 -1.99
C CYS A 144 -2.00 -11.75 -2.73
N ALA A 145 -0.80 -12.05 -2.22
CA ALA A 145 0.46 -11.87 -2.93
C ALA A 145 1.06 -13.20 -3.39
N VAL A 146 1.51 -13.28 -4.64
CA VAL A 146 2.26 -14.41 -5.18
C VAL A 146 3.45 -13.88 -5.99
N GLY A 147 4.64 -13.93 -5.43
CA GLY A 147 5.81 -13.28 -6.00
C GLY A 147 5.61 -11.76 -6.07
N ASN A 148 5.80 -11.17 -7.25
CA ASN A 148 5.57 -9.74 -7.46
C ASN A 148 4.16 -9.40 -7.97
N ARG A 149 3.21 -10.31 -7.82
CA ARG A 149 1.82 -10.15 -8.27
C ARG A 149 0.89 -10.18 -7.08
N VAL A 150 0.06 -9.17 -6.98
CA VAL A 150 -0.88 -8.95 -5.88
C VAL A 150 -2.29 -8.85 -6.46
N THR A 151 -3.27 -9.41 -5.76
CA THR A 151 -4.69 -9.14 -5.97
C THR A 151 -5.24 -8.44 -4.75
N SER A 152 -6.05 -7.42 -4.93
CA SER A 152 -6.67 -6.71 -3.80
C SER A 152 -7.99 -6.07 -4.19
N GLU A 153 -8.88 -5.94 -3.20
CA GLU A 153 -10.03 -5.08 -3.31
C GLU A 153 -9.61 -3.59 -3.31
N PRO A 154 -10.25 -2.72 -4.12
CA PRO A 154 -9.85 -1.32 -4.24
C PRO A 154 -10.08 -0.48 -2.97
N THR A 155 -10.80 -1.01 -1.98
CA THR A 155 -11.09 -0.37 -0.70
C THR A 155 -10.44 -1.06 0.49
N SER A 156 -9.71 -2.14 0.27
CA SER A 156 -8.94 -2.85 1.29
C SER A 156 -7.58 -2.16 1.55
N PHE A 157 -7.62 -0.89 1.96
CA PHE A 157 -6.46 -0.01 1.99
C PHE A 157 -5.26 -0.55 2.78
N ASN A 158 -5.49 -1.15 3.94
CA ASN A 158 -4.39 -1.74 4.72
C ASN A 158 -3.89 -3.04 4.09
N THR A 159 -4.82 -3.85 3.58
CA THR A 159 -4.48 -5.14 2.99
C THR A 159 -3.63 -4.97 1.75
N ILE A 160 -3.91 -3.98 0.89
CA ILE A 160 -3.08 -3.77 -0.31
C ILE A 160 -1.65 -3.37 0.05
N VAL A 161 -1.45 -2.55 1.09
CA VAL A 161 -0.11 -2.18 1.56
C VAL A 161 0.59 -3.40 2.14
N HIS A 162 -0.12 -4.23 2.90
CA HIS A 162 0.38 -5.51 3.41
C HIS A 162 0.83 -6.43 2.27
N GLU A 163 -0.04 -6.72 1.31
CA GLU A 163 0.26 -7.61 0.18
C GLU A 163 1.37 -7.05 -0.74
N ALA A 164 1.37 -5.73 -0.98
CA ALA A 164 2.44 -5.09 -1.72
C ALA A 164 3.78 -5.17 -0.98
N SER A 165 3.78 -5.18 0.36
CA SER A 165 4.99 -5.30 1.17
C SER A 165 5.67 -6.65 1.04
N HIS A 166 4.91 -7.72 0.85
CA HIS A 166 5.48 -9.01 0.49
C HIS A 166 6.27 -8.93 -0.82
N ALA A 167 5.69 -8.29 -1.83
CA ALA A 167 6.27 -8.20 -3.16
C ALA A 167 7.47 -7.24 -3.23
N VAL A 168 7.33 -6.04 -2.65
CA VAL A 168 8.32 -4.95 -2.77
C VAL A 168 9.46 -5.11 -1.77
N PHE A 169 9.14 -5.36 -0.51
CA PHE A 169 10.13 -5.42 0.56
C PHE A 169 10.56 -6.83 0.92
N GLY A 170 9.83 -7.85 0.49
CA GLY A 170 10.09 -9.22 0.88
C GLY A 170 9.78 -9.48 2.36
N LEU A 171 8.83 -8.76 2.93
CA LEU A 171 8.38 -8.96 4.31
C LEU A 171 7.52 -10.23 4.42
N PRO A 172 7.76 -11.09 5.41
CA PRO A 172 6.91 -12.26 5.69
C PRO A 172 5.70 -11.86 6.53
N ASP A 173 4.70 -12.75 6.59
CA ASP A 173 3.64 -12.64 7.58
C ASP A 173 4.17 -12.84 9.00
N GLU A 174 3.68 -12.04 9.94
CA GLU A 174 4.02 -12.13 11.36
C GLU A 174 2.87 -12.65 12.23
N TYR A 175 1.73 -12.99 11.63
CA TYR A 175 0.55 -13.50 12.33
C TYR A 175 0.35 -15.00 12.08
N CYS A 176 -0.41 -15.65 12.95
CA CYS A 176 -0.92 -16.99 12.74
C CYS A 176 -2.18 -16.89 11.84
N CYS A 177 -2.54 -17.85 11.04
CA CYS A 177 -2.10 -19.25 10.99
C CYS A 177 -1.98 -19.77 9.57
N ASP A 178 -2.10 -18.94 8.55
CA ASP A 178 -2.15 -19.27 7.13
C ASP A 178 -1.30 -18.35 6.25
N GLY A 179 -0.33 -17.66 6.87
CA GLY A 179 0.53 -16.70 6.22
C GLY A 179 1.70 -17.27 5.44
N GLY A 180 2.32 -16.43 4.64
CA GLY A 180 3.56 -16.71 3.93
C GLY A 180 4.76 -16.57 4.86
N TYR A 181 5.37 -17.72 5.28
CA TYR A 181 6.48 -17.72 6.19
C TYR A 181 7.79 -18.07 5.49
N TRP A 182 8.79 -17.22 5.63
CA TRP A 182 10.18 -17.49 5.23
C TRP A 182 11.15 -16.77 6.15
N THR A 183 12.39 -17.19 6.17
CA THR A 183 13.43 -16.57 7.01
C THR A 183 13.79 -15.20 6.45
N ALA A 184 13.49 -14.14 7.21
CA ALA A 184 13.72 -12.75 6.87
C ALA A 184 14.21 -11.96 8.10
N PRO A 185 15.49 -12.10 8.51
CA PRO A 185 16.01 -11.31 9.62
C PRO A 185 16.05 -9.80 9.26
N PRO A 186 15.66 -8.92 10.18
CA PRO A 186 15.39 -9.14 11.60
C PRO A 186 13.93 -9.44 11.96
N VAL A 187 13.05 -9.71 11.00
CA VAL A 187 11.60 -9.86 11.19
C VAL A 187 11.25 -11.28 11.63
N LEU A 188 11.57 -12.29 10.81
CA LEU A 188 11.14 -13.67 11.00
C LEU A 188 12.28 -14.68 10.90
N TYR A 189 12.22 -15.71 11.76
CA TYR A 189 13.25 -16.75 11.90
C TYR A 189 12.62 -18.14 11.91
N SER A 190 13.32 -19.10 11.28
CA SER A 190 12.93 -20.50 11.30
C SER A 190 13.22 -21.21 12.63
N THR A 191 14.01 -20.61 13.54
CA THR A 191 14.36 -21.18 14.84
C THR A 191 14.38 -20.12 15.94
N GLN A 192 14.01 -20.52 17.16
CA GLN A 192 14.12 -19.66 18.33
C GLN A 192 15.55 -19.20 18.60
N ALA A 193 16.51 -20.12 18.43
CA ALA A 193 17.92 -19.81 18.69
C ALA A 193 18.45 -18.69 17.78
N ALA A 194 18.07 -18.68 16.50
CA ALA A 194 18.45 -17.63 15.57
C ALA A 194 17.84 -16.27 15.98
N CYS A 195 16.56 -16.25 16.33
CA CYS A 195 15.88 -15.08 16.82
C CYS A 195 16.53 -14.53 18.12
N LEU A 196 16.78 -15.39 19.10
CA LEU A 196 17.40 -14.99 20.38
C LEU A 196 18.84 -14.50 20.17
N THR A 197 19.57 -15.06 19.23
CA THR A 197 20.94 -14.59 18.91
C THR A 197 20.91 -13.19 18.34
N ASP A 198 19.96 -12.89 17.47
CA ASP A 198 19.79 -11.54 16.93
C ASP A 198 19.23 -10.58 18.00
N ALA A 199 18.27 -11.02 18.79
CA ALA A 199 17.71 -10.24 19.90
C ALA A 199 18.77 -9.87 20.97
N ALA A 200 19.77 -10.74 21.22
CA ALA A 200 20.86 -10.44 22.13
C ALA A 200 21.74 -9.25 21.69
N ASN A 201 21.74 -8.93 20.40
CA ASN A 201 22.47 -7.80 19.84
C ASN A 201 21.64 -6.51 19.77
N THR A 202 20.36 -6.58 20.13
CA THR A 202 19.40 -5.46 20.05
C THR A 202 18.52 -5.51 21.30
N SER A 203 18.67 -4.52 22.20
CA SER A 203 18.06 -4.53 23.53
C SER A 203 16.53 -4.42 23.54
N TRP A 204 15.92 -4.12 22.41
CA TRP A 204 14.46 -3.89 22.26
C TRP A 204 13.71 -5.03 21.59
N ARG A 205 14.39 -6.05 21.07
CA ARG A 205 13.75 -7.19 20.40
C ARG A 205 13.45 -8.34 21.35
N GLN A 206 12.24 -8.85 21.24
CA GLN A 206 11.81 -10.07 21.91
C GLN A 206 11.50 -11.12 20.81
N CYS A 207 11.62 -12.40 21.17
CA CYS A 207 11.30 -13.49 20.26
C CYS A 207 9.98 -14.15 20.65
N GLN A 208 9.00 -14.04 19.79
CA GLN A 208 7.67 -14.64 19.97
C GLN A 208 7.46 -15.76 18.93
N SER A 209 6.86 -16.86 19.38
CA SER A 209 6.51 -17.95 18.47
C SER A 209 5.25 -17.67 17.69
N ILE A 210 5.29 -17.98 16.40
CA ILE A 210 4.11 -18.06 15.53
C ILE A 210 3.90 -19.53 15.19
N VAL A 211 2.69 -20.03 15.47
CA VAL A 211 2.33 -21.41 15.19
C VAL A 211 1.58 -21.46 13.86
N SER A 212 2.17 -22.05 12.84
CA SER A 212 1.45 -22.33 11.60
C SER A 212 0.46 -23.50 11.80
N VAL A 213 -0.66 -23.49 11.08
CA VAL A 213 -1.70 -24.54 11.22
C VAL A 213 -1.16 -25.92 10.80
N SER A 214 -0.24 -25.99 9.89
CA SER A 214 0.24 -27.27 9.29
C SER A 214 1.75 -27.33 9.07
N GLY A 215 2.52 -26.46 9.70
CA GLY A 215 3.95 -26.34 9.47
C GLY A 215 4.78 -26.18 10.75
N PRO A 216 6.08 -25.91 10.60
CA PRO A 216 6.96 -25.65 11.73
C PRO A 216 6.58 -24.37 12.47
N THR A 217 6.93 -24.30 13.76
CA THR A 217 6.86 -23.06 14.52
C THR A 217 7.90 -22.08 13.98
N TRP A 218 7.45 -20.85 13.69
CA TRP A 218 8.28 -19.72 13.33
C TRP A 218 8.47 -18.80 14.52
N TRP A 219 9.47 -17.93 14.47
CA TRP A 219 9.81 -17.00 15.55
C TRP A 219 9.96 -15.61 14.98
N ARG A 220 9.11 -14.68 15.41
CA ARG A 220 9.22 -13.27 15.04
C ARG A 220 9.98 -12.50 16.10
N SER A 221 10.69 -11.46 15.69
CA SER A 221 11.11 -10.43 16.61
C SER A 221 9.89 -9.57 16.92
N GLU A 222 9.62 -9.37 18.19
CA GLU A 222 8.50 -8.56 18.60
C GLU A 222 8.98 -7.25 19.21
N ASP A 223 8.41 -6.17 18.77
CA ASP A 223 8.57 -4.83 19.33
C ASP A 223 7.32 -4.36 20.09
N ALA A 224 6.52 -5.27 20.61
CA ALA A 224 5.32 -5.05 21.42
C ALA A 224 4.17 -4.29 20.72
N LEU A 225 4.35 -3.83 19.50
CA LEU A 225 3.31 -3.17 18.71
C LEU A 225 2.81 -4.12 17.64
N CYS A 226 1.51 -4.16 17.49
CA CYS A 226 0.85 -4.79 16.38
C CYS A 226 1.09 -3.92 15.13
N ASP A 227 1.74 -4.41 14.13
CA ASP A 227 2.06 -3.72 12.88
C ASP A 227 1.24 -4.23 11.70
N ILE A 228 1.47 -3.68 10.52
CA ILE A 228 0.72 -4.03 9.31
C ILE A 228 0.97 -5.48 8.86
N MET A 229 2.15 -6.06 9.15
CA MET A 229 2.51 -7.44 8.82
C MET A 229 2.06 -8.44 9.88
N GLY A 230 1.82 -7.98 11.12
CA GLY A 230 1.51 -8.82 12.28
C GLY A 230 0.08 -8.78 12.77
N CYS A 231 -0.73 -7.80 12.35
CA CYS A 231 -2.09 -7.62 12.84
C CYS A 231 -3.18 -7.89 11.80
N VAL A 232 -3.92 -8.95 12.02
CA VAL A 232 -5.10 -9.31 11.19
C VAL A 232 -6.26 -8.32 11.35
N SER A 233 -6.23 -7.42 12.36
CA SER A 233 -7.39 -6.57 12.69
C SER A 233 -7.54 -5.30 11.84
N GLY A 234 -6.70 -5.06 10.86
CA GLY A 234 -6.83 -3.95 9.90
C GLY A 234 -6.77 -2.53 10.50
N ALA A 235 -6.49 -2.40 11.80
CA ALA A 235 -6.49 -1.12 12.50
C ALA A 235 -5.12 -0.41 12.47
N VAL A 236 -4.05 -1.14 12.15
CA VAL A 236 -2.68 -0.62 12.15
C VAL A 236 -2.19 -0.50 10.71
N GLN A 237 -1.76 0.70 10.36
CA GLN A 237 -1.31 1.04 9.00
C GLN A 237 0.21 1.14 8.89
N GLU A 238 0.93 0.96 10.01
CA GLU A 238 2.37 1.18 10.07
C GLU A 238 3.14 -0.14 10.15
N TYR A 239 4.38 -0.12 9.69
CA TYR A 239 5.32 -1.20 9.90
C TYR A 239 5.84 -1.22 11.33
N GLY A 240 6.27 -2.39 11.79
CA GLY A 240 7.06 -2.55 12.99
C GLY A 240 8.51 -2.07 12.79
N THR A 241 9.25 -1.97 13.88
CA THR A 241 10.66 -1.55 13.82
C THR A 241 11.53 -2.56 13.08
N ALA A 242 11.24 -3.84 13.24
CA ALA A 242 11.95 -4.90 12.55
C ALA A 242 11.70 -4.85 11.04
N ASP A 243 10.45 -4.62 10.63
CA ASP A 243 10.07 -4.44 9.23
C ASP A 243 10.77 -3.23 8.62
N TRP A 244 10.80 -2.11 9.36
CA TRP A 244 11.44 -0.90 8.89
C TRP A 244 12.91 -1.11 8.52
N VAL A 245 13.65 -1.97 9.21
CA VAL A 245 15.04 -2.31 8.84
C VAL A 245 15.12 -2.91 7.43
N ILE A 246 14.13 -3.71 7.05
CA ILE A 246 14.07 -4.28 5.70
C ILE A 246 13.60 -3.23 4.70
N VAL A 247 12.56 -2.47 5.02
CA VAL A 247 12.03 -1.37 4.19
C VAL A 247 13.12 -0.35 3.88
N GLU A 248 13.84 0.15 4.89
CA GLU A 248 14.94 1.10 4.73
C GLU A 248 16.06 0.53 3.84
N ARG A 249 16.38 -0.76 4.01
CA ARG A 249 17.39 -1.41 3.18
C ARG A 249 17.00 -1.43 1.71
N VAL A 250 15.74 -1.73 1.39
CA VAL A 250 15.24 -1.74 0.01
C VAL A 250 15.24 -0.34 -0.55
N LEU A 251 14.65 0.64 0.16
CA LEU A 251 14.61 2.03 -0.26
C LEU A 251 16.01 2.61 -0.46
N SER A 252 16.94 2.36 0.47
CA SER A 252 18.34 2.83 0.37
C SER A 252 19.12 2.18 -0.77
N GLY A 253 18.63 1.08 -1.30
CA GLY A 253 19.19 0.41 -2.47
C GLY A 253 18.82 1.07 -3.79
N LEU A 254 17.84 1.97 -3.80
CA LEU A 254 17.43 2.69 -5.00
C LEU A 254 18.49 3.73 -5.40
N PRO A 255 18.69 3.98 -6.70
CA PRO A 255 19.62 4.99 -7.17
C PRO A 255 19.24 6.40 -6.67
N ASN A 256 20.18 7.10 -6.08
CA ASN A 256 20.01 8.48 -5.56
C ASN A 256 18.87 8.66 -4.56
N ALA A 257 18.51 7.61 -3.83
CA ALA A 257 17.46 7.65 -2.83
C ALA A 257 17.76 8.63 -1.69
N SER A 258 16.73 9.31 -1.22
CA SER A 258 16.77 10.18 -0.03
C SER A 258 15.70 9.74 0.96
N ILE A 259 16.06 8.83 1.85
CA ILE A 259 15.12 8.15 2.73
C ILE A 259 14.79 9.01 3.95
N THR A 260 13.51 9.13 4.23
CA THR A 260 13.00 9.72 5.47
C THR A 260 12.38 8.63 6.35
N ALA A 261 13.02 8.39 7.50
CA ALA A 261 12.50 7.43 8.47
C ALA A 261 11.27 8.01 9.20
N PRO A 262 10.21 7.21 9.41
CA PRO A 262 9.11 7.58 10.29
C PRO A 262 9.60 7.94 11.69
N SER A 263 8.95 8.93 12.34
CA SER A 263 9.35 9.40 13.65
C SER A 263 9.28 8.32 14.75
N VAL A 264 8.42 7.32 14.56
CA VAL A 264 8.30 6.16 15.46
C VAL A 264 9.53 5.23 15.43
N TYR A 265 10.37 5.35 14.40
CA TYR A 265 11.61 4.56 14.23
C TYR A 265 12.88 5.37 14.48
N ALA A 266 12.74 6.65 14.82
CA ALA A 266 13.89 7.46 15.19
C ALA A 266 14.57 6.85 16.43
N PRO A 267 15.92 6.73 16.44
CA PRO A 267 16.64 6.09 17.55
C PRO A 267 16.35 6.69 18.92
N ASP A 268 15.94 7.95 18.96
CA ASP A 268 15.62 8.70 20.19
C ASP A 268 14.17 8.47 20.69
N ALA A 269 13.35 7.74 19.92
CA ALA A 269 11.96 7.41 20.28
C ALA A 269 11.84 6.10 21.08
N TRP A 270 12.92 5.36 21.27
CA TRP A 270 12.95 4.08 21.97
C TRP A 270 13.51 4.28 23.38
N PRO A 271 12.80 3.77 24.41
CA PRO A 271 13.27 3.86 25.80
C PRO A 271 14.51 3.00 26.08
#